data_6ed433201bec7dbf73d2b73df47a670c
#
_entry.id   6ed433201bec7dbf73d2b73df47a670c
#
_cell.length_a   1.000
_cell.length_b   1.000
_cell.length_c   1.000
_cell.angle_alpha   90.00
_cell.angle_beta   90.00
_cell.angle_gamma   90.00
#
_symmetry.space_group_name_H-M   'P 1'
#
loop_
_entity.id
_entity.type
_entity.pdbx_description
1 polymer ?
#
loop_
_entity_poly.entity_id
_entity_poly.type
_entity_poly.pdbx_seq_one_letter_code
_entity_poly.pdbx_strand_id
1 'polypeptide(L)'
;MDYMTIFIANKFYRNKTDFTSRHVVWDPYVKFPKVKKYIGTAVLEKYRNQIVVPMEDDRGTSRHRDYLYAEYDAVMLKDLADTRWNPFTDEPILNIAEYTQLVRRIVNTSPDRIRLAEKYITEHDKTIVFYNFNYELEILRDICERNSLLYKEWNGNKHEHIPQEDSWVYLVQYTAGAEGWNCITTDNILFYSVNYSYR
;
A
#
# COMPACT_ATOMS: atom_id res chain seq x y z
N MET A 1 -13.39 2.06 -14.74
CA MET A 1 -14.43 1.16 -15.31
C MET A 1 -15.42 0.64 -14.26
N ASP A 2 -15.20 0.96 -13.03
CA ASP A 2 -15.93 0.38 -11.89
C ASP A 2 -17.45 0.65 -11.88
N TYR A 3 -17.86 1.80 -12.36
CA TYR A 3 -19.28 2.16 -12.45
C TYR A 3 -20.04 1.56 -13.64
N MET A 4 -19.39 0.94 -14.63
CA MET A 4 -20.05 0.43 -15.83
C MET A 4 -21.16 -0.59 -15.49
N THR A 5 -20.86 -1.54 -14.62
CA THR A 5 -21.83 -2.57 -14.20
C THR A 5 -23.02 -1.95 -13.46
N ILE A 6 -22.73 -0.95 -12.61
CA ILE A 6 -23.76 -0.23 -11.86
C ILE A 6 -24.66 0.56 -12.81
N PHE A 7 -24.10 1.24 -13.81
CA PHE A 7 -24.87 1.98 -14.81
C PHE A 7 -25.77 1.06 -15.65
N ILE A 8 -25.31 -0.15 -15.99
CA ILE A 8 -26.11 -1.15 -16.70
C ILE A 8 -27.23 -1.67 -15.78
N ALA A 9 -26.94 -1.99 -14.53
CA ALA A 9 -27.94 -2.44 -13.56
C ALA A 9 -29.04 -1.39 -13.34
N ASN A 10 -28.69 -0.11 -13.33
CA ASN A 10 -29.64 1.02 -13.25
C ASN A 10 -30.27 1.40 -14.60
N LYS A 11 -30.08 0.59 -15.64
CA LYS A 11 -30.70 0.76 -16.96
C LYS A 11 -30.31 2.05 -17.72
N PHE A 12 -29.23 2.71 -17.36
CA PHE A 12 -28.69 3.83 -18.13
C PHE A 12 -28.09 3.36 -19.47
N TYR A 13 -27.63 2.12 -19.52
CA TYR A 13 -27.14 1.45 -20.73
C TYR A 13 -27.74 0.04 -20.82
N ARG A 14 -27.95 -0.43 -22.06
CA ARG A 14 -28.53 -1.75 -22.31
C ARG A 14 -27.58 -2.89 -21.91
N ASN A 15 -26.29 -2.72 -22.21
CA ASN A 15 -25.24 -3.70 -21.97
C ASN A 15 -23.85 -3.06 -22.08
N LYS A 16 -22.80 -3.87 -21.89
CA LYS A 16 -21.42 -3.44 -21.97
C LYS A 16 -21.06 -2.82 -23.32
N THR A 17 -21.55 -3.38 -24.43
CA THR A 17 -21.29 -2.88 -25.79
C THR A 17 -21.87 -1.48 -25.98
N ASP A 18 -23.08 -1.24 -25.52
CA ASP A 18 -23.75 0.08 -25.59
C ASP A 18 -22.96 1.13 -24.77
N PHE A 19 -22.49 0.79 -23.58
CA PHE A 19 -21.62 1.66 -22.78
C PHE A 19 -20.29 1.94 -23.49
N THR A 20 -19.60 0.89 -23.94
CA THR A 20 -18.26 1.04 -24.50
C THR A 20 -18.24 1.76 -25.84
N SER A 21 -19.26 1.57 -26.66
CA SER A 21 -19.39 2.29 -27.95
C SER A 21 -19.58 3.79 -27.80
N ARG A 22 -20.17 4.23 -26.68
CA ARG A 22 -20.43 5.66 -26.42
C ARG A 22 -19.31 6.34 -25.64
N HIS A 23 -18.59 5.60 -24.79
CA HIS A 23 -17.71 6.21 -23.79
C HIS A 23 -16.26 5.73 -23.85
N VAL A 24 -15.93 4.69 -24.61
CA VAL A 24 -14.59 4.12 -24.61
C VAL A 24 -13.90 4.33 -25.95
N VAL A 25 -12.75 4.95 -25.91
CA VAL A 25 -11.80 4.98 -27.04
C VAL A 25 -10.73 3.94 -26.78
N TRP A 26 -10.64 2.96 -27.65
CA TRP A 26 -9.65 1.89 -27.55
C TRP A 26 -8.30 2.34 -28.12
N ASP A 27 -7.22 1.77 -27.59
CA ASP A 27 -5.89 1.98 -28.12
C ASP A 27 -5.67 1.07 -29.34
N PRO A 28 -5.49 1.63 -30.55
CA PRO A 28 -5.33 0.84 -31.78
C PRO A 28 -3.96 0.18 -31.92
N TYR A 29 -2.98 0.56 -31.07
CA TYR A 29 -1.60 0.11 -31.19
C TYR A 29 -1.26 -1.10 -30.30
N VAL A 30 -2.22 -1.65 -29.60
CA VAL A 30 -1.99 -2.79 -28.69
C VAL A 30 -2.74 -4.05 -29.19
N LYS A 31 -2.08 -5.20 -29.00
CA LYS A 31 -2.63 -6.50 -29.45
C LYS A 31 -3.93 -6.89 -28.72
N PHE A 32 -4.09 -6.48 -27.47
CA PHE A 32 -5.28 -6.75 -26.66
C PHE A 32 -6.07 -5.45 -26.43
N PRO A 33 -7.41 -5.50 -26.37
CA PRO A 33 -8.23 -4.31 -26.14
C PRO A 33 -7.84 -3.58 -24.87
N LYS A 34 -7.25 -2.40 -25.01
CA LYS A 34 -6.87 -1.52 -23.91
C LYS A 34 -7.58 -0.18 -24.08
N VAL A 35 -8.17 0.32 -22.99
CA VAL A 35 -8.81 1.64 -23.00
C VAL A 35 -7.73 2.71 -23.09
N LYS A 36 -7.81 3.55 -24.13
CA LYS A 36 -6.96 4.72 -24.30
C LYS A 36 -7.48 5.91 -23.48
N LYS A 37 -8.79 6.19 -23.57
CA LYS A 37 -9.47 7.25 -22.82
C LYS A 37 -10.98 7.02 -22.77
N TYR A 38 -11.61 7.71 -21.85
CA TYR A 38 -13.08 7.83 -21.80
C TYR A 38 -13.50 9.15 -22.44
N ILE A 39 -14.66 9.14 -23.11
CA ILE A 39 -15.31 10.31 -23.70
C ILE A 39 -16.72 10.48 -23.15
N GLY A 40 -17.28 11.69 -23.24
CA GLY A 40 -18.63 12.00 -22.73
C GLY A 40 -18.72 11.85 -21.19
N THR A 41 -17.65 12.14 -20.47
CA THR A 41 -17.56 11.94 -19.01
C THR A 41 -18.58 12.74 -18.21
N ALA A 42 -19.00 13.91 -18.71
CA ALA A 42 -20.06 14.71 -18.06
C ALA A 42 -21.38 13.95 -17.91
N VAL A 43 -21.73 13.09 -18.90
CA VAL A 43 -22.93 12.24 -18.81
C VAL A 43 -22.73 11.15 -17.75
N LEU A 44 -21.54 10.56 -17.70
CA LEU A 44 -21.20 9.55 -16.68
C LEU A 44 -21.24 10.15 -15.27
N GLU A 45 -20.74 11.36 -15.10
CA GLU A 45 -20.81 12.08 -13.82
C GLU A 45 -22.24 12.37 -13.42
N LYS A 46 -23.08 12.81 -14.37
CA LYS A 46 -24.51 13.02 -14.12
C LYS A 46 -25.18 11.73 -13.66
N TYR A 47 -24.95 10.60 -14.32
CA TYR A 47 -25.53 9.32 -13.92
C TYR A 47 -24.99 8.83 -12.57
N ARG A 48 -23.68 8.99 -12.33
CA ARG A 48 -23.10 8.68 -11.03
C ARG A 48 -23.78 9.46 -9.90
N ASN A 49 -23.99 10.76 -10.09
CA ASN A 49 -24.60 11.62 -9.07
C ASN A 49 -26.09 11.30 -8.82
N GLN A 50 -26.75 10.54 -9.71
CA GLN A 50 -28.12 10.05 -9.48
C GLN A 50 -28.16 8.78 -8.62
N ILE A 51 -27.09 8.01 -8.57
CA ILE A 51 -27.04 6.71 -7.90
C ILE A 51 -26.13 6.67 -6.67
N VAL A 52 -25.18 7.61 -6.57
CA VAL A 52 -24.29 7.74 -5.42
C VAL A 52 -24.88 8.75 -4.45
N VAL A 53 -25.21 8.27 -3.26
CA VAL A 53 -25.55 9.15 -2.14
C VAL A 53 -24.24 9.52 -1.46
N PRO A 54 -23.85 10.80 -1.48
CA PRO A 54 -22.70 11.24 -0.70
C PRO A 54 -23.04 11.05 0.79
N MET A 55 -22.22 10.28 1.48
CA MET A 55 -22.28 10.23 2.94
C MET A 55 -21.40 11.36 3.47
N GLU A 56 -21.99 12.25 4.23
CA GLU A 56 -21.22 13.24 4.97
C GLU A 56 -20.34 12.50 5.99
N ASP A 57 -19.06 12.83 5.99
CA ASP A 57 -18.11 12.25 6.94
C ASP A 57 -18.12 13.10 8.21
N ASP A 58 -19.09 12.84 9.08
CA ASP A 58 -19.25 13.51 10.38
C ASP A 58 -18.23 13.06 11.43
N ARG A 59 -17.21 12.30 11.04
CA ARG A 59 -16.15 11.92 11.96
C ARG A 59 -15.38 13.15 12.38
N GLY A 60 -15.51 13.56 13.62
CA GLY A 60 -14.77 14.66 14.25
C GLY A 60 -13.26 14.38 14.39
N THR A 61 -12.71 13.52 13.54
CA THR A 61 -11.29 13.16 13.53
C THR A 61 -10.53 13.96 12.47
N SER A 62 -9.48 14.65 12.89
CA SER A 62 -8.51 15.24 11.98
C SER A 62 -7.38 14.25 11.70
N ARG A 63 -6.97 14.14 10.44
CA ARG A 63 -5.82 13.31 10.07
C ARG A 63 -4.57 14.18 10.00
N HIS A 64 -3.57 13.82 10.80
CA HIS A 64 -2.24 14.40 10.73
C HIS A 64 -1.33 13.43 9.97
N ARG A 65 -0.45 13.96 9.12
CA ARG A 65 0.52 13.17 8.37
C ARG A 65 1.88 13.79 8.55
N ASP A 66 2.78 13.01 9.15
CA ASP A 66 4.17 13.40 9.32
C ASP A 66 5.05 12.51 8.46
N TYR A 67 6.13 13.08 7.94
CA TYR A 67 7.09 12.37 7.12
C TYR A 67 8.41 12.22 7.90
N LEU A 68 8.82 11.00 8.10
CA LEU A 68 10.12 10.66 8.66
C LEU A 68 11.10 10.42 7.51
N TYR A 69 12.16 11.20 7.46
CA TYR A 69 13.19 11.09 6.43
C TYR A 69 14.35 10.27 6.96
N ALA A 70 14.64 9.15 6.32
CA ALA A 70 15.73 8.25 6.67
C ALA A 70 16.85 8.33 5.62
N GLU A 71 18.07 8.38 6.07
CA GLU A 71 19.24 8.20 5.22
C GLU A 71 19.33 6.74 4.76
N TYR A 72 19.92 6.52 3.59
CA TYR A 72 20.13 5.19 3.02
C TYR A 72 21.56 5.04 2.51
N ASP A 73 22.00 3.81 2.27
CA ASP A 73 23.32 3.52 1.73
C ASP A 73 23.41 3.91 0.24
N ALA A 74 23.81 5.16 0.00
CA ALA A 74 23.98 5.70 -1.34
C ALA A 74 25.13 5.04 -2.11
N VAL A 75 26.15 4.53 -1.40
CA VAL A 75 27.29 3.84 -2.01
C VAL A 75 26.83 2.49 -2.55
N MET A 76 26.20 1.68 -1.71
CA MET A 76 25.65 0.39 -2.13
C MET A 76 24.62 0.54 -3.27
N LEU A 77 23.78 1.58 -3.22
CA LEU A 77 22.81 1.84 -4.28
C LEU A 77 23.51 2.22 -5.60
N LYS A 78 24.56 3.01 -5.55
CA LYS A 78 25.36 3.36 -6.71
C LYS A 78 26.06 2.12 -7.29
N ASP A 79 26.69 1.32 -6.44
CA ASP A 79 27.36 0.08 -6.87
C ASP A 79 26.36 -0.88 -7.53
N LEU A 80 25.16 -1.04 -6.98
CA LEU A 80 24.08 -1.80 -7.61
C LEU A 80 23.73 -1.27 -9.01
N ALA A 81 23.68 0.05 -9.17
CA ALA A 81 23.36 0.67 -10.44
C ALA A 81 24.46 0.49 -11.49
N ASP A 82 25.72 0.59 -11.07
CA ASP A 82 26.88 0.55 -11.95
C ASP A 82 27.25 -0.89 -12.34
N THR A 83 27.24 -1.82 -11.38
CA THR A 83 27.68 -3.20 -11.57
C THR A 83 26.59 -4.16 -12.03
N ARG A 84 25.33 -3.86 -11.73
CA ARG A 84 24.20 -4.78 -11.91
C ARG A 84 24.37 -6.11 -11.18
N TRP A 85 25.02 -6.07 -10.03
CA TRP A 85 25.30 -7.22 -9.17
C TRP A 85 24.47 -7.16 -7.90
N ASN A 86 23.90 -8.31 -7.51
CA ASN A 86 23.06 -8.42 -6.31
C ASN A 86 23.96 -8.51 -5.06
N PRO A 87 23.98 -7.49 -4.18
CA PRO A 87 24.86 -7.48 -3.02
C PRO A 87 24.43 -8.43 -1.89
N PHE A 88 23.25 -9.04 -1.98
CA PHE A 88 22.72 -9.94 -0.95
C PHE A 88 22.92 -11.43 -1.28
N THR A 89 23.06 -11.78 -2.56
CA THR A 89 23.25 -13.18 -3.01
C THR A 89 24.55 -13.40 -3.74
N ASP A 90 25.28 -12.33 -4.05
CA ASP A 90 26.51 -12.34 -4.83
C ASP A 90 26.32 -12.95 -6.23
N GLU A 91 25.24 -12.52 -6.92
CA GLU A 91 24.86 -13.01 -8.25
C GLU A 91 24.54 -11.83 -9.19
N PRO A 92 24.63 -12.02 -10.53
CA PRO A 92 24.23 -10.99 -11.49
C PRO A 92 22.73 -10.77 -11.49
N ILE A 93 22.28 -9.51 -11.61
CA ILE A 93 20.87 -9.15 -11.72
C ILE A 93 20.35 -9.51 -13.11
N LEU A 94 19.32 -10.36 -13.17
CA LEU A 94 18.80 -10.92 -14.40
C LEU A 94 17.76 -10.03 -15.12
N ASN A 95 17.05 -9.20 -14.37
CA ASN A 95 15.96 -8.39 -14.94
C ASN A 95 15.66 -7.12 -14.11
N ILE A 96 14.87 -6.23 -14.71
CA ILE A 96 14.52 -4.94 -14.09
C ILE A 96 13.62 -5.08 -12.85
N ALA A 97 12.82 -6.13 -12.76
CA ALA A 97 11.97 -6.36 -11.59
C ALA A 97 12.82 -6.69 -10.37
N GLU A 98 13.82 -7.56 -10.53
CA GLU A 98 14.80 -7.88 -9.50
C GLU A 98 15.58 -6.63 -9.08
N TYR A 99 16.07 -5.86 -10.04
CA TYR A 99 16.75 -4.58 -9.76
C TYR A 99 15.90 -3.66 -8.89
N THR A 100 14.64 -3.48 -9.25
CA THR A 100 13.72 -2.62 -8.49
C THR A 100 13.47 -3.14 -7.07
N GLN A 101 13.41 -4.45 -6.89
CA GLN A 101 13.29 -5.10 -5.58
C GLN A 101 14.53 -4.85 -4.71
N LEU A 102 15.72 -4.95 -5.30
CA LEU A 102 16.99 -4.70 -4.61
C LEU A 102 17.15 -3.24 -4.19
N VAL A 103 16.81 -2.30 -5.07
CA VAL A 103 16.76 -0.87 -4.72
C VAL A 103 15.88 -0.64 -3.49
N ARG A 104 14.68 -1.21 -3.46
CA ARG A 104 13.78 -1.12 -2.31
C ARG A 104 14.39 -1.77 -1.06
N ARG A 105 15.02 -2.93 -1.22
CA ARG A 105 15.63 -3.63 -0.09
C ARG A 105 16.74 -2.80 0.53
N ILE A 106 17.67 -2.24 -0.25
CA ILE A 106 18.74 -1.37 0.24
C ILE A 106 18.17 -0.19 1.05
N VAL A 107 17.16 0.49 0.50
CA VAL A 107 16.53 1.65 1.17
C VAL A 107 15.76 1.24 2.42
N ASN A 108 15.01 0.14 2.37
CA ASN A 108 14.13 -0.27 3.46
C ASN A 108 14.86 -0.99 4.60
N THR A 109 16.07 -1.50 4.35
CA THR A 109 16.92 -2.12 5.39
C THR A 109 17.99 -1.16 5.95
N SER A 110 17.93 0.13 5.61
CA SER A 110 18.93 1.08 6.09
C SER A 110 18.86 1.23 7.62
N PRO A 111 20.03 1.31 8.30
CA PRO A 111 20.07 1.43 9.76
C PRO A 111 19.31 2.66 10.29
N ASP A 112 19.34 3.76 9.54
CA ASP A 112 18.65 4.98 9.96
C ASP A 112 17.12 4.82 9.90
N ARG A 113 16.58 4.14 8.88
CA ARG A 113 15.15 3.80 8.81
C ARG A 113 14.73 2.90 9.96
N ILE A 114 15.54 1.89 10.28
CA ILE A 114 15.28 0.97 11.40
C ILE A 114 15.25 1.76 12.71
N ARG A 115 16.24 2.64 12.93
CA ARG A 115 16.32 3.50 14.11
C ARG A 115 15.09 4.44 14.25
N LEU A 116 14.66 5.05 13.15
CA LEU A 116 13.47 5.93 13.15
C LEU A 116 12.19 5.16 13.42
N ALA A 117 12.03 3.98 12.83
CA ALA A 117 10.89 3.12 13.08
C ALA A 117 10.85 2.64 14.55
N GLU A 118 11.99 2.21 15.08
CA GLU A 118 12.13 1.82 16.48
C GLU A 118 11.77 2.96 17.42
N LYS A 119 12.33 4.15 17.18
CA LYS A 119 12.01 5.34 17.97
C LYS A 119 10.51 5.62 17.95
N TYR A 120 9.87 5.63 16.77
CA TYR A 120 8.44 5.87 16.67
C TYR A 120 7.62 4.83 17.43
N ILE A 121 7.94 3.55 17.28
CA ILE A 121 7.23 2.45 17.94
C ILE A 121 7.37 2.51 19.46
N THR A 122 8.55 2.88 19.98
CA THR A 122 8.79 2.96 21.43
C THR A 122 8.24 4.23 22.08
N GLU A 123 7.99 5.28 21.33
CA GLU A 123 7.40 6.53 21.82
C GLU A 123 5.85 6.49 21.87
N HIS A 124 5.21 5.45 21.32
CA HIS A 124 3.75 5.33 21.26
C HIS A 124 3.27 4.01 21.87
N ASP A 125 2.31 4.07 22.77
CA ASP A 125 1.80 2.88 23.48
C ASP A 125 1.12 1.88 22.55
N LYS A 126 0.39 2.36 21.53
CA LYS A 126 -0.38 1.52 20.60
C LYS A 126 -0.10 1.95 19.19
N THR A 127 0.53 1.09 18.39
CA THR A 127 0.94 1.43 17.01
C THR A 127 0.59 0.32 16.04
N ILE A 128 -0.09 0.69 14.95
CA ILE A 128 -0.23 -0.19 13.79
C ILE A 128 0.90 0.12 12.81
N VAL A 129 1.65 -0.91 12.42
CA VAL A 129 2.75 -0.78 11.46
C VAL A 129 2.43 -1.51 10.17
N PHE A 130 2.28 -0.77 9.08
CA PHE A 130 2.11 -1.35 7.75
C PHE A 130 3.45 -1.61 7.07
N TYR A 131 3.60 -2.80 6.49
CA TYR A 131 4.78 -3.24 5.77
C TYR A 131 4.42 -4.00 4.48
N ASN A 132 5.39 -4.15 3.55
CA ASN A 132 5.19 -4.86 2.28
C ASN A 132 5.86 -6.25 2.25
N PHE A 133 7.11 -6.35 2.69
CA PHE A 133 7.99 -7.50 2.41
C PHE A 133 8.33 -8.28 3.68
N ASN A 134 8.61 -9.59 3.53
CA ASN A 134 8.95 -10.44 4.68
C ASN A 134 10.23 -9.97 5.40
N TYR A 135 11.23 -9.44 4.70
CA TYR A 135 12.42 -8.91 5.34
C TYR A 135 12.13 -7.67 6.21
N GLU A 136 11.09 -6.90 5.88
CA GLU A 136 10.63 -5.78 6.72
C GLU A 136 9.93 -6.33 7.98
N LEU A 137 9.14 -7.40 7.84
CA LEU A 137 8.54 -8.07 9.00
C LEU A 137 9.59 -8.60 9.97
N GLU A 138 10.66 -9.20 9.47
CA GLU A 138 11.77 -9.68 10.32
C GLU A 138 12.42 -8.54 11.10
N ILE A 139 12.67 -7.40 10.45
CA ILE A 139 13.19 -6.19 11.11
C ILE A 139 12.22 -5.68 12.18
N LEU A 140 10.93 -5.64 11.87
CA LEU A 140 9.91 -5.15 12.81
C LEU A 140 9.74 -6.08 14.02
N ARG A 141 9.83 -7.40 13.81
CA ARG A 141 9.86 -8.39 14.91
C ARG A 141 11.07 -8.17 15.81
N ASP A 142 12.25 -8.02 15.21
CA ASP A 142 13.48 -7.76 15.96
C ASP A 142 13.39 -6.48 16.79
N ILE A 143 12.79 -5.41 16.25
CA ILE A 143 12.51 -4.18 17.01
C ILE A 143 11.60 -4.49 18.21
N CYS A 144 10.51 -5.22 18.01
CA CYS A 144 9.58 -5.53 19.11
C CYS A 144 10.22 -6.42 20.16
N GLU A 145 10.96 -7.45 19.76
CA GLU A 145 11.59 -8.43 20.67
C GLU A 145 12.68 -7.79 21.52
N ARG A 146 13.59 -7.01 20.94
CA ARG A 146 14.68 -6.35 21.72
C ARG A 146 14.18 -5.26 22.65
N ASN A 147 13.02 -4.67 22.37
CA ASN A 147 12.37 -3.69 23.27
C ASN A 147 11.30 -4.32 24.18
N SER A 148 11.16 -5.66 24.19
CA SER A 148 10.18 -6.40 24.97
C SER A 148 8.73 -5.90 24.80
N LEU A 149 8.38 -5.50 23.57
CA LEU A 149 7.05 -5.02 23.23
C LEU A 149 6.12 -6.19 22.88
N LEU A 150 4.89 -6.13 23.37
CA LEU A 150 3.84 -7.05 22.91
C LEU A 150 3.51 -6.75 21.46
N TYR A 151 3.61 -7.74 20.56
CA TYR A 151 3.18 -7.57 19.18
C TYR A 151 2.29 -8.73 18.70
N LYS A 152 1.48 -8.44 17.70
CA LYS A 152 0.63 -9.37 16.96
C LYS A 152 0.74 -9.08 15.47
N GLU A 153 0.36 -10.06 14.65
CA GLU A 153 0.57 -9.99 13.20
C GLU A 153 -0.71 -10.28 12.42
N TRP A 154 -0.87 -9.53 11.32
CA TRP A 154 -1.85 -9.80 10.28
C TRP A 154 -1.15 -9.85 8.92
N ASN A 155 -0.99 -11.05 8.39
CA ASN A 155 -0.31 -11.30 7.12
C ASN A 155 -0.86 -12.57 6.44
N GLY A 156 -0.30 -12.98 5.31
CA GLY A 156 -0.74 -14.17 4.59
C GLY A 156 -0.67 -15.50 5.35
N ASN A 157 0.08 -15.56 6.47
CA ASN A 157 0.28 -16.77 7.27
C ASN A 157 -0.36 -16.69 8.67
N LYS A 158 -0.53 -15.48 9.20
CA LYS A 158 -1.08 -15.25 10.54
C LYS A 158 -2.19 -14.21 10.47
N HIS A 159 -3.32 -14.49 11.13
CA HIS A 159 -4.45 -13.59 11.27
C HIS A 159 -4.80 -13.45 12.76
N GLU A 160 -3.91 -12.82 13.51
CA GLU A 160 -4.11 -12.63 14.95
C GLU A 160 -5.04 -11.44 15.19
N HIS A 161 -5.83 -11.51 16.24
CA HIS A 161 -6.69 -10.38 16.65
C HIS A 161 -5.84 -9.21 17.16
N ILE A 162 -6.36 -7.99 16.97
CA ILE A 162 -5.75 -6.77 17.54
C ILE A 162 -5.67 -6.93 19.05
N PRO A 163 -4.50 -6.66 19.66
CA PRO A 163 -4.33 -6.73 21.11
C PRO A 163 -5.28 -5.79 21.86
N GLN A 164 -5.66 -6.18 23.08
CA GLN A 164 -6.55 -5.40 23.95
C GLN A 164 -5.80 -4.72 25.10
N GLU A 165 -4.52 -4.99 25.23
CA GLU A 165 -3.63 -4.48 26.26
C GLU A 165 -3.40 -2.96 26.11
N ASP A 166 -2.78 -2.33 27.09
CA ASP A 166 -2.53 -0.89 27.10
C ASP A 166 -1.38 -0.47 26.18
N SER A 167 -0.41 -1.37 25.94
CA SER A 167 0.71 -1.12 25.04
C SER A 167 0.93 -2.31 24.12
N TRP A 168 0.98 -2.06 22.81
CA TRP A 168 1.16 -3.09 21.79
C TRP A 168 1.57 -2.53 20.43
N VAL A 169 2.12 -3.42 19.59
CA VAL A 169 2.41 -3.17 18.18
C VAL A 169 1.64 -4.17 17.31
N TYR A 170 0.97 -3.69 16.28
CA TYR A 170 0.25 -4.55 15.34
C TYR A 170 0.85 -4.48 13.95
N LEU A 171 1.51 -5.56 13.54
CA LEU A 171 2.25 -5.65 12.28
C LEU A 171 1.32 -6.14 11.16
N VAL A 172 1.04 -5.28 10.19
CA VAL A 172 0.04 -5.55 9.15
C VAL A 172 0.69 -5.52 7.77
N GLN A 173 0.62 -6.64 7.05
CA GLN A 173 1.05 -6.68 5.67
C GLN A 173 0.00 -6.02 4.77
N TYR A 174 0.41 -5.10 3.89
CA TYR A 174 -0.51 -4.36 3.02
C TYR A 174 -1.45 -5.26 2.22
N THR A 175 -0.94 -6.35 1.65
CA THR A 175 -1.73 -7.26 0.83
C THR A 175 -2.78 -8.03 1.61
N ALA A 176 -2.54 -8.32 2.89
CA ALA A 176 -3.46 -9.03 3.77
C ALA A 176 -4.39 -8.08 4.54
N GLY A 177 -3.94 -6.84 4.81
CA GLY A 177 -4.69 -5.83 5.57
C GLY A 177 -5.56 -4.91 4.71
N ALA A 178 -5.62 -5.13 3.39
CA ALA A 178 -6.31 -4.23 2.46
C ALA A 178 -7.85 -4.26 2.58
N GLU A 179 -8.43 -5.27 3.20
CA GLU A 179 -9.87 -5.46 3.24
C GLU A 179 -10.42 -5.69 4.67
N GLY A 180 -11.25 -4.75 5.09
CA GLY A 180 -12.37 -5.02 5.99
C GLY A 180 -12.11 -5.15 7.48
N TRP A 181 -10.96 -4.73 8.02
CA TRP A 181 -10.84 -4.63 9.48
C TRP A 181 -10.82 -3.17 9.96
N ASN A 182 -11.32 -2.96 11.16
CA ASN A 182 -11.41 -1.66 11.80
C ASN A 182 -10.69 -1.70 13.17
N CYS A 183 -9.85 -0.73 13.43
CA CYS A 183 -9.21 -0.53 14.72
C CYS A 183 -9.60 0.84 15.26
N ILE A 184 -10.26 0.84 16.40
CA ILE A 184 -10.69 2.05 17.11
C ILE A 184 -9.92 2.29 18.41
N THR A 185 -8.91 1.46 18.66
CA THR A 185 -8.15 1.48 19.94
C THR A 185 -6.84 2.23 19.86
N THR A 186 -6.44 2.69 18.67
CA THR A 186 -5.28 3.55 18.46
C THR A 186 -5.49 4.52 17.31
N ASP A 187 -4.84 5.67 17.39
CA ASP A 187 -4.75 6.69 16.34
C ASP A 187 -3.36 6.71 15.67
N ASN A 188 -2.42 5.86 16.13
CA ASN A 188 -1.05 5.86 15.64
C ASN A 188 -0.84 4.80 14.55
N ILE A 189 -0.45 5.24 13.37
CA ILE A 189 -0.16 4.38 12.23
C ILE A 189 1.20 4.75 11.66
N LEU A 190 2.09 3.76 11.57
CA LEU A 190 3.38 3.87 10.89
C LEU A 190 3.35 3.12 9.57
N PHE A 191 3.64 3.80 8.48
CA PHE A 191 3.94 3.18 7.20
C PHE A 191 5.45 2.97 7.08
N TYR A 192 5.92 1.76 7.37
CA TYR A 192 7.35 1.44 7.32
C TYR A 192 7.91 1.58 5.90
N SER A 193 7.16 1.12 4.92
CA SER A 193 7.45 1.31 3.51
C SER A 193 6.20 1.72 2.74
N VAL A 194 6.36 2.46 1.63
CA VAL A 194 5.23 2.92 0.83
C VAL A 194 4.80 1.83 -0.15
N ASN A 195 3.50 1.58 -0.20
CA ASN A 195 2.90 0.73 -1.24
C ASN A 195 2.33 1.61 -2.36
N TYR A 196 2.71 1.31 -3.61
CA TYR A 196 2.23 2.02 -4.80
C TYR A 196 0.94 1.45 -5.38
N SER A 197 0.30 0.47 -4.73
CA SER A 197 -0.99 -0.05 -5.14
C SER A 197 -2.10 0.86 -4.63
N TYR A 198 -2.75 1.57 -5.53
CA TYR A 198 -4.00 2.26 -5.24
C TYR A 198 -5.14 1.24 -5.31
N ARG A 199 -5.58 0.73 -4.18
CA ARG A 199 -6.82 -0.04 -4.04
C ARG A 199 -7.70 0.59 -2.97
#